data_5f886aadb5c150f649427ee5377d0ea0
#
_entry.id   5f886aadb5c150f649427ee5377d0ea0
#
_cell.length_a   1.000
_cell.length_b   1.000
_cell.length_c   1.000
_cell.angle_alpha   90.00
_cell.angle_beta   90.00
_cell.angle_gamma   90.00
#
_symmetry.space_group_name_H-M   'P 1'
#
loop_
_entity.id
_entity.type
_entity.pdbx_description
1 polymer ?
#
loop_
_entity_poly.entity_id
_entity_poly.type
_entity_poly.pdbx_seq_one_letter_code
_entity_poly.pdbx_strand_id
1 'polypeptide(L)'
;GLTEYFTYYLESPENMEDCDNLGELYELEKSADLETLKSKYDREQYIKDTSSEKAKNLTTLNGERVKSIEETKIANFLFMHGINYEYEKLYPFESDDPNRKAYRPDFYLIDYDIYLEHFGVSKDYKCPWLSEVEEKKYLDGINWKREFHKKNGTKLIETYSYYTKEGRLLPELEKLLQANGVVFTPHDFTDIFETIYAKKSNKYFSEFIKLCCTFITLFKSNNFKPEQFEQMKKQSEKLENNFLYQRNCIFLDIARIILSEYQKYLTDNKSVDFSDMINDA
;
A
#
# COMPACT_ATOMS: atom_id res chain seq x y z
N GLY A 1 13.06 24.73 11.48
CA GLY A 1 12.93 25.08 10.07
C GLY A 1 11.78 24.32 9.39
N LEU A 2 11.70 24.33 8.03
CA LEU A 2 10.60 23.69 7.30
C LEU A 2 10.42 22.20 7.67
N THR A 3 11.50 21.45 7.79
CA THR A 3 11.46 20.03 8.16
C THR A 3 10.89 19.80 9.55
N GLU A 4 11.28 20.62 10.52
CA GLU A 4 10.78 20.55 11.91
C GLU A 4 9.29 20.91 11.95
N TYR A 5 8.88 21.95 11.21
CA TYR A 5 7.48 22.32 11.09
C TYR A 5 6.65 21.19 10.44
N PHE A 6 7.15 20.59 9.37
CA PHE A 6 6.48 19.50 8.68
C PHE A 6 6.27 18.28 9.59
N THR A 7 7.30 17.93 10.37
CA THR A 7 7.20 16.87 11.37
C THR A 7 6.16 17.20 12.44
N TYR A 8 6.19 18.43 12.95
CA TYR A 8 5.21 18.92 13.93
C TYR A 8 3.77 18.88 13.37
N TYR A 9 3.58 19.33 12.13
CA TYR A 9 2.26 19.33 11.48
C TYR A 9 1.69 17.92 11.36
N LEU A 10 2.50 16.95 10.93
CA LEU A 10 2.10 15.56 10.81
C LEU A 10 1.93 14.85 12.16
N GLU A 11 2.57 15.35 13.22
CA GLU A 11 2.45 14.81 14.58
C GLU A 11 1.26 15.40 15.37
N SER A 12 0.60 16.43 14.84
CA SER A 12 -0.49 17.11 15.52
C SER A 12 -1.84 16.48 15.20
N PRO A 13 -2.56 15.90 16.19
CA PRO A 13 -3.85 15.23 15.96
C PRO A 13 -4.91 16.12 15.29
N GLU A 14 -4.81 17.44 15.49
CA GLU A 14 -5.74 18.44 14.98
C GLU A 14 -5.69 18.60 13.45
N ASN A 15 -4.61 18.14 12.82
CA ASN A 15 -4.37 18.26 11.38
C ASN A 15 -4.64 16.96 10.62
N MET A 16 -5.22 15.97 11.27
CA MET A 16 -5.32 14.60 10.77
C MET A 16 -6.42 14.38 9.73
N GLU A 17 -7.35 15.33 9.53
CA GLU A 17 -8.32 15.26 8.42
C GLU A 17 -7.64 15.21 7.03
N ASP A 18 -6.39 15.67 6.95
CA ASP A 18 -5.59 15.64 5.72
C ASP A 18 -4.82 14.33 5.52
N CYS A 19 -4.88 13.42 6.48
CA CYS A 19 -4.12 12.16 6.44
C CYS A 19 -4.73 11.08 5.52
N ASP A 20 -5.99 11.23 5.10
CA ASP A 20 -6.60 10.39 4.05
C ASP A 20 -5.70 10.33 2.82
N ASN A 21 -5.30 11.51 2.35
CA ASN A 21 -4.43 11.65 1.19
C ASN A 21 -3.02 11.07 1.44
N LEU A 22 -2.53 11.13 2.67
CA LEU A 22 -1.21 10.60 3.02
C LEU A 22 -1.21 9.06 3.01
N GLY A 23 -2.28 8.44 3.50
CA GLY A 23 -2.47 6.99 3.43
C GLY A 23 -2.54 6.49 1.99
N GLU A 24 -3.34 7.15 1.14
CA GLU A 24 -3.43 6.85 -0.29
C GLU A 24 -2.09 7.02 -1.00
N LEU A 25 -1.36 8.11 -0.73
CA LEU A 25 -0.07 8.36 -1.33
C LEU A 25 0.96 7.32 -0.89
N TYR A 26 0.97 6.92 0.36
CA TYR A 26 1.85 5.88 0.87
C TYR A 26 1.61 4.53 0.18
N GLU A 27 0.35 4.17 -0.03
CA GLU A 27 -0.04 2.98 -0.79
C GLU A 27 0.41 3.05 -2.25
N LEU A 28 0.18 4.20 -2.89
CA LEU A 28 0.57 4.45 -4.27
C LEU A 28 2.10 4.42 -4.44
N GLU A 29 2.84 5.07 -3.55
CA GLU A 29 4.32 5.08 -3.57
C GLU A 29 4.88 3.67 -3.40
N LYS A 30 4.38 2.90 -2.43
CA LYS A 30 4.77 1.50 -2.28
C LYS A 30 4.47 0.68 -3.52
N SER A 31 3.30 0.85 -4.11
CA SER A 31 2.93 0.15 -5.33
C SER A 31 3.83 0.49 -6.51
N ALA A 32 4.23 1.78 -6.63
CA ALA A 32 5.13 2.24 -7.69
C ALA A 32 6.54 1.69 -7.56
N ASP A 33 7.11 1.75 -6.37
CA ASP A 33 8.45 1.18 -6.11
C ASP A 33 8.51 -0.29 -6.48
N LEU A 34 7.43 -1.01 -6.23
CA LEU A 34 7.33 -2.42 -6.48
C LEU A 34 7.07 -2.75 -7.97
N GLU A 35 6.32 -1.92 -8.70
CA GLU A 35 6.21 -2.05 -10.15
C GLU A 35 7.56 -1.75 -10.84
N THR A 36 8.31 -0.79 -10.33
CA THR A 36 9.65 -0.47 -10.80
C THR A 36 10.64 -1.61 -10.52
N LEU A 37 10.53 -2.27 -9.37
CA LEU A 37 11.29 -3.46 -9.04
C LEU A 37 10.89 -4.66 -9.93
N LYS A 38 9.60 -4.86 -10.18
CA LYS A 38 9.10 -5.89 -11.12
C LYS A 38 9.66 -5.71 -12.53
N SER A 39 9.84 -4.47 -12.99
CA SER A 39 10.38 -4.19 -14.32
C SER A 39 11.90 -4.38 -14.42
N LYS A 40 12.61 -4.35 -13.28
CA LYS A 40 14.07 -4.46 -13.20
C LYS A 40 14.58 -5.87 -12.90
N TYR A 41 13.74 -6.72 -12.30
CA TYR A 41 14.11 -8.10 -12.01
C TYR A 41 13.71 -9.02 -13.16
N ASP A 42 14.66 -9.87 -13.54
CA ASP A 42 14.38 -11.00 -14.41
C ASP A 42 13.29 -11.87 -13.75
N ARG A 43 12.30 -12.26 -14.51
CA ARG A 43 11.10 -12.98 -14.05
C ARG A 43 11.41 -14.24 -13.24
N GLU A 44 12.50 -14.93 -13.59
CA GLU A 44 12.97 -16.11 -12.87
C GLU A 44 13.48 -15.79 -11.45
N GLN A 45 14.12 -14.65 -11.29
CA GLN A 45 14.61 -14.21 -9.99
C GLN A 45 13.45 -13.88 -9.06
N TYR A 46 12.42 -13.21 -9.58
CA TYR A 46 11.21 -12.89 -8.83
C TYR A 46 10.50 -14.15 -8.32
N ILE A 47 10.38 -15.19 -9.16
CA ILE A 47 9.75 -16.47 -8.78
C ILE A 47 10.57 -17.18 -7.70
N LYS A 48 11.90 -17.19 -7.80
CA LYS A 48 12.78 -17.77 -6.77
C LYS A 48 12.68 -17.01 -5.45
N ASP A 49 12.63 -15.69 -5.52
CA ASP A 49 12.58 -14.84 -4.35
C ASP A 49 11.22 -14.92 -3.63
N THR A 50 10.11 -15.03 -4.35
CA THR A 50 8.77 -15.18 -3.74
C THR A 50 8.51 -16.55 -3.12
N SER A 51 9.34 -17.54 -3.38
CA SER A 51 9.19 -18.90 -2.82
C SER A 51 9.90 -19.13 -1.48
N SER A 52 10.71 -18.17 -1.00
CA SER A 52 11.50 -18.30 0.22
C SER A 52 11.08 -17.30 1.30
N GLU A 53 11.34 -17.64 2.59
CA GLU A 53 11.17 -16.68 3.71
C GLU A 53 12.01 -15.39 3.52
N LYS A 54 13.11 -15.47 2.76
CA LYS A 54 13.94 -14.31 2.40
C LYS A 54 13.26 -13.36 1.42
N ALA A 55 12.21 -13.82 0.75
CA ALA A 55 11.44 -13.02 -0.19
C ALA A 55 10.41 -12.09 0.48
N LYS A 56 10.16 -12.27 1.77
CA LYS A 56 9.32 -11.37 2.55
C LYS A 56 10.05 -10.05 2.82
N ASN A 57 10.22 -9.24 1.79
CA ASN A 57 10.91 -7.94 1.87
C ASN A 57 9.97 -6.74 1.82
N LEU A 58 8.68 -6.98 1.61
CA LEU A 58 7.64 -5.97 1.58
C LEU A 58 7.03 -5.82 2.96
N THR A 59 6.90 -4.57 3.45
CA THR A 59 6.34 -4.29 4.77
C THR A 59 4.98 -3.65 4.61
N THR A 60 3.97 -4.19 5.29
CA THR A 60 2.61 -3.63 5.33
C THR A 60 2.51 -2.43 6.26
N LEU A 61 1.38 -1.72 6.26
CA LEU A 61 1.10 -0.66 7.23
C LEU A 61 1.15 -1.18 8.66
N ASN A 62 0.60 -2.36 8.91
CA ASN A 62 0.65 -3.00 10.23
C ASN A 62 2.03 -3.59 10.59
N GLY A 63 2.99 -3.63 9.64
CA GLY A 63 4.38 -3.97 9.86
C GLY A 63 4.74 -5.43 9.63
N GLU A 64 3.81 -6.26 9.15
CA GLU A 64 4.14 -7.60 8.71
C GLU A 64 5.02 -7.56 7.46
N ARG A 65 5.83 -8.60 7.30
CA ARG A 65 6.59 -8.82 6.08
C ARG A 65 5.86 -9.80 5.19
N VAL A 66 5.54 -9.38 3.99
CA VAL A 66 4.77 -10.15 2.99
C VAL A 66 5.59 -10.38 1.72
N LYS A 67 5.12 -11.29 0.85
CA LYS A 67 5.86 -11.79 -0.31
C LYS A 67 5.53 -11.05 -1.61
N SER A 68 4.34 -10.46 -1.72
CA SER A 68 3.89 -9.82 -2.97
C SER A 68 3.25 -8.45 -2.72
N ILE A 69 3.16 -7.67 -3.80
CA ILE A 69 2.48 -6.37 -3.80
C ILE A 69 0.99 -6.55 -3.53
N GLU A 70 0.42 -7.55 -4.16
CA GLU A 70 -0.99 -7.87 -4.01
C GLU A 70 -1.30 -8.22 -2.56
N GLU A 71 -0.44 -9.00 -1.90
CA GLU A 71 -0.56 -9.28 -0.46
C GLU A 71 -0.41 -8.01 0.38
N THR A 72 0.51 -7.09 0.00
CA THR A 72 0.64 -5.80 0.69
C THR A 72 -0.65 -4.99 0.58
N LYS A 73 -1.25 -4.90 -0.62
CA LYS A 73 -2.51 -4.18 -0.83
C LYS A 73 -3.66 -4.77 -0.03
N ILE A 74 -3.76 -6.11 0.00
CA ILE A 74 -4.78 -6.81 0.78
C ILE A 74 -4.59 -6.58 2.28
N ALA A 75 -3.37 -6.74 2.78
CA ALA A 75 -3.03 -6.52 4.19
C ALA A 75 -3.36 -5.09 4.64
N ASN A 76 -2.96 -4.10 3.85
CA ASN A 76 -3.22 -2.70 4.13
C ASN A 76 -4.73 -2.39 4.08
N PHE A 77 -5.46 -2.96 3.11
CA PHE A 77 -6.91 -2.83 3.05
C PHE A 77 -7.58 -3.40 4.32
N LEU A 78 -7.20 -4.60 4.75
CA LEU A 78 -7.74 -5.23 5.96
C LEU A 78 -7.45 -4.36 7.20
N PHE A 79 -6.21 -3.89 7.34
CA PHE A 79 -5.81 -3.04 8.45
C PHE A 79 -6.59 -1.71 8.46
N MET A 80 -6.65 -1.00 7.35
CA MET A 80 -7.33 0.31 7.26
C MET A 80 -8.83 0.20 7.55
N HIS A 81 -9.44 -0.94 7.25
CA HIS A 81 -10.86 -1.19 7.52
C HIS A 81 -11.13 -1.83 8.88
N GLY A 82 -10.12 -1.89 9.77
CA GLY A 82 -10.26 -2.40 11.12
C GLY A 82 -10.57 -3.90 11.19
N ILE A 83 -10.11 -4.66 10.21
CA ILE A 83 -10.29 -6.11 10.16
C ILE A 83 -9.05 -6.77 10.77
N ASN A 84 -9.24 -7.47 11.89
CA ASN A 84 -8.17 -8.23 12.54
C ASN A 84 -7.80 -9.46 11.73
N TYR A 85 -6.51 -9.59 11.40
CA TYR A 85 -6.01 -10.72 10.62
C TYR A 85 -4.65 -11.21 11.12
N GLU A 86 -4.34 -12.46 10.80
CA GLU A 86 -3.00 -13.05 10.92
C GLU A 86 -2.49 -13.43 9.51
N TYR A 87 -1.32 -12.93 9.15
CA TYR A 87 -0.66 -13.30 7.89
C TYR A 87 0.04 -14.65 8.04
N GLU A 88 -0.18 -15.57 7.08
CA GLU A 88 0.38 -16.93 7.05
C GLU A 88 0.18 -17.72 8.36
N LYS A 89 -0.97 -17.60 8.99
CA LYS A 89 -1.32 -18.43 10.13
C LYS A 89 -1.25 -19.90 9.77
N LEU A 90 -0.68 -20.71 10.66
CA LEU A 90 -0.68 -22.15 10.48
C LEU A 90 -2.13 -22.67 10.47
N TYR A 91 -2.49 -23.35 9.39
CA TYR A 91 -3.82 -23.98 9.28
C TYR A 91 -3.93 -25.11 10.30
N PRO A 92 -5.03 -25.20 11.07
CA PRO A 92 -5.11 -26.10 12.23
C PRO A 92 -5.27 -27.58 11.90
N PHE A 93 -5.53 -27.90 10.63
CA PHE A 93 -5.72 -29.27 10.17
C PHE A 93 -4.50 -29.78 9.45
N GLU A 94 -4.15 -31.05 9.68
CA GLU A 94 -3.05 -31.72 8.97
C GLU A 94 -3.52 -32.27 7.63
N SER A 95 -2.62 -32.23 6.66
CA SER A 95 -2.87 -32.86 5.35
C SER A 95 -2.67 -34.37 5.42
N ASP A 96 -3.56 -35.13 4.78
CA ASP A 96 -3.39 -36.58 4.60
C ASP A 96 -2.22 -36.93 3.66
N ASP A 97 -1.70 -35.95 2.91
CA ASP A 97 -0.54 -36.15 2.01
C ASP A 97 0.76 -35.85 2.76
N PRO A 98 1.58 -36.87 3.07
CA PRO A 98 2.81 -36.72 3.82
C PRO A 98 3.89 -35.91 3.08
N ASN A 99 3.73 -35.70 1.77
CA ASN A 99 4.67 -34.91 0.97
C ASN A 99 4.34 -33.41 1.00
N ARG A 100 3.21 -33.01 1.57
CA ARG A 100 2.83 -31.61 1.69
C ARG A 100 3.32 -31.02 2.99
N LYS A 101 3.98 -29.87 2.88
CA LYS A 101 4.34 -29.06 4.04
C LYS A 101 3.08 -28.56 4.77
N ALA A 102 3.22 -28.21 6.04
CA ALA A 102 2.18 -27.56 6.81
C ALA A 102 1.63 -26.34 6.05
N TYR A 103 0.31 -26.32 5.88
CA TYR A 103 -0.39 -25.31 5.08
C TYR A 103 -0.53 -24.00 5.88
N ARG A 104 -0.28 -22.89 5.21
CA ARG A 104 -0.45 -21.53 5.73
C ARG A 104 -1.17 -20.71 4.67
N PRO A 105 -2.47 -20.44 4.85
CA PRO A 105 -3.21 -19.49 4.02
C PRO A 105 -2.58 -18.10 4.10
N ASP A 106 -2.72 -17.28 3.06
CA ASP A 106 -2.13 -15.95 3.03
C ASP A 106 -2.65 -15.09 4.19
N PHE A 107 -3.97 -15.10 4.46
CA PHE A 107 -4.56 -14.38 5.57
C PHE A 107 -5.61 -15.22 6.29
N TYR A 108 -5.73 -15.00 7.61
CA TYR A 108 -6.80 -15.50 8.45
C TYR A 108 -7.48 -14.35 9.17
N LEU A 109 -8.77 -14.13 8.91
CA LEU A 109 -9.58 -13.10 9.53
C LEU A 109 -10.09 -13.60 10.88
N ILE A 110 -9.50 -13.10 11.96
CA ILE A 110 -9.63 -13.67 13.31
C ILE A 110 -11.08 -13.63 13.78
N ASP A 111 -11.76 -12.47 13.63
CA ASP A 111 -13.09 -12.24 14.18
C ASP A 111 -14.20 -12.95 13.40
N TYR A 112 -13.89 -13.49 12.22
CA TYR A 112 -14.87 -14.07 11.29
C TYR A 112 -14.63 -15.56 11.01
N ASP A 113 -13.50 -16.10 11.45
CA ASP A 113 -13.04 -17.46 11.10
C ASP A 113 -13.04 -17.71 9.58
N ILE A 114 -12.50 -16.74 8.84
CA ILE A 114 -12.41 -16.75 7.38
C ILE A 114 -10.95 -16.80 6.98
N TYR A 115 -10.61 -17.68 6.05
CA TYR A 115 -9.33 -17.73 5.38
C TYR A 115 -9.41 -17.00 4.04
N LEU A 116 -8.33 -16.32 3.65
CA LEU A 116 -8.24 -15.63 2.38
C LEU A 116 -6.93 -16.04 1.69
N GLU A 117 -7.04 -16.38 0.42
CA GLU A 117 -5.93 -16.71 -0.46
C GLU A 117 -5.91 -15.77 -1.67
N HIS A 118 -4.71 -15.34 -2.04
CA HIS A 118 -4.48 -14.56 -3.24
C HIS A 118 -3.73 -15.39 -4.29
N PHE A 119 -4.41 -15.76 -5.36
CA PHE A 119 -3.83 -16.63 -6.37
C PHE A 119 -3.23 -15.86 -7.54
N GLY A 120 -1.96 -16.15 -7.83
CA GLY A 120 -1.20 -15.58 -8.94
C GLY A 120 -1.63 -16.12 -10.30
N VAL A 121 -2.88 -16.01 -10.71
CA VAL A 121 -3.37 -16.52 -11.99
C VAL A 121 -3.97 -15.42 -12.87
N SER A 122 -3.92 -15.67 -14.20
CA SER A 122 -4.65 -14.88 -15.19
C SER A 122 -6.14 -15.26 -15.20
N LYS A 123 -6.95 -14.47 -15.93
CA LYS A 123 -8.39 -14.74 -16.10
C LYS A 123 -8.70 -16.12 -16.70
N ASP A 124 -7.79 -16.61 -17.54
CA ASP A 124 -7.89 -17.95 -18.17
C ASP A 124 -7.25 -19.04 -17.32
N TYR A 125 -7.03 -18.79 -16.02
CA TYR A 125 -6.37 -19.72 -15.11
C TYR A 125 -5.00 -20.21 -15.60
N LYS A 126 -4.20 -19.28 -16.13
CA LYS A 126 -2.83 -19.54 -16.57
C LYS A 126 -1.83 -18.73 -15.77
N CYS A 127 -0.62 -19.29 -15.67
CA CYS A 127 0.52 -18.63 -15.05
C CYS A 127 1.64 -18.47 -16.09
N PRO A 128 1.58 -17.43 -16.96
CA PRO A 128 2.51 -17.29 -18.10
C PRO A 128 3.99 -17.18 -17.71
N TRP A 129 4.28 -17.00 -16.44
CA TRP A 129 5.63 -16.95 -15.88
C TRP A 129 6.15 -18.27 -15.35
N LEU A 130 5.34 -19.33 -15.39
CA LEU A 130 5.72 -20.69 -15.03
C LEU A 130 5.90 -21.54 -16.28
N SER A 131 6.75 -22.57 -16.19
CA SER A 131 6.75 -23.64 -17.16
C SER A 131 5.45 -24.45 -17.10
N GLU A 132 5.11 -25.19 -18.14
CA GLU A 132 3.88 -26.00 -18.17
C GLU A 132 3.76 -26.97 -16.98
N VAL A 133 4.89 -27.55 -16.56
CA VAL A 133 4.92 -28.47 -15.42
C VAL A 133 4.68 -27.73 -14.09
N GLU A 134 5.28 -26.58 -13.93
CA GLU A 134 5.12 -25.73 -12.73
C GLU A 134 3.71 -25.13 -12.68
N GLU A 135 3.16 -24.69 -13.82
CA GLU A 135 1.79 -24.19 -13.93
C GLU A 135 0.80 -25.26 -13.49
N LYS A 136 0.92 -26.48 -14.02
CA LYS A 136 0.07 -27.60 -13.62
C LYS A 136 0.15 -27.85 -12.12
N LYS A 137 1.36 -27.93 -11.56
CA LYS A 137 1.57 -28.13 -10.12
C LYS A 137 0.95 -27.01 -9.27
N TYR A 138 1.04 -25.78 -9.74
CA TYR A 138 0.47 -24.61 -9.06
C TYR A 138 -1.06 -24.67 -9.08
N LEU A 139 -1.68 -24.96 -10.23
CA LEU A 139 -3.12 -25.10 -10.37
C LEU A 139 -3.67 -26.30 -9.56
N ASP A 140 -2.96 -27.43 -9.57
CA ASP A 140 -3.28 -28.57 -8.70
C ASP A 140 -3.21 -28.19 -7.21
N GLY A 141 -2.27 -27.31 -6.86
CA GLY A 141 -2.16 -26.74 -5.52
C GLY A 141 -3.37 -25.87 -5.15
N ILE A 142 -3.86 -25.03 -6.05
CA ILE A 142 -5.08 -24.22 -5.83
C ILE A 142 -6.29 -25.15 -5.59
N ASN A 143 -6.49 -26.14 -6.44
CA ASN A 143 -7.60 -27.08 -6.30
C ASN A 143 -7.51 -27.86 -4.99
N TRP A 144 -6.31 -28.29 -4.61
CA TRP A 144 -6.10 -28.94 -3.32
C TRP A 144 -6.48 -28.04 -2.14
N LYS A 145 -6.09 -26.77 -2.13
CA LYS A 145 -6.44 -25.81 -1.08
C LYS A 145 -7.96 -25.71 -0.94
N ARG A 146 -8.68 -25.57 -2.05
CA ARG A 146 -10.16 -25.51 -2.08
C ARG A 146 -10.80 -26.75 -1.46
N GLU A 147 -10.38 -27.93 -1.91
CA GLU A 147 -10.91 -29.19 -1.39
C GLU A 147 -10.52 -29.39 0.09
N PHE A 148 -9.34 -28.93 0.50
CA PHE A 148 -8.89 -29.03 1.88
C PHE A 148 -9.72 -28.15 2.82
N HIS A 149 -10.04 -26.93 2.43
CA HIS A 149 -10.96 -26.06 3.17
C HIS A 149 -12.37 -26.65 3.20
N LYS A 150 -12.87 -27.15 2.08
CA LYS A 150 -14.19 -27.78 1.98
C LYS A 150 -14.28 -29.02 2.87
N LYS A 151 -13.27 -29.89 2.86
CA LYS A 151 -13.19 -31.08 3.72
C LYS A 151 -13.27 -30.75 5.20
N ASN A 152 -12.61 -29.68 5.60
CA ASN A 152 -12.56 -29.25 7.00
C ASN A 152 -13.69 -28.30 7.38
N GLY A 153 -14.61 -27.95 6.48
CA GLY A 153 -15.74 -27.05 6.74
C GLY A 153 -15.34 -25.61 7.03
N THR A 154 -14.15 -25.18 6.64
CA THR A 154 -13.66 -23.80 6.84
C THR A 154 -13.99 -22.91 5.64
N LYS A 155 -14.19 -21.63 5.93
CA LYS A 155 -14.52 -20.62 4.92
C LYS A 155 -13.28 -20.10 4.23
N LEU A 156 -13.26 -20.14 2.90
CA LEU A 156 -12.18 -19.61 2.06
C LEU A 156 -12.71 -18.51 1.15
N ILE A 157 -12.07 -17.35 1.17
CA ILE A 157 -12.24 -16.27 0.19
C ILE A 157 -11.02 -16.31 -0.73
N GLU A 158 -11.25 -16.11 -2.02
CA GLU A 158 -10.21 -16.15 -3.03
C GLU A 158 -10.17 -14.82 -3.80
N THR A 159 -8.96 -14.29 -3.99
CA THR A 159 -8.67 -13.18 -4.87
C THR A 159 -7.60 -13.58 -5.89
N TYR A 160 -7.47 -12.81 -6.96
CA TYR A 160 -6.64 -13.23 -8.10
C TYR A 160 -5.81 -12.08 -8.64
N SER A 161 -4.58 -12.37 -9.10
CA SER A 161 -3.69 -11.35 -9.67
C SER A 161 -4.26 -10.62 -10.89
N TYR A 162 -5.15 -11.27 -11.67
CA TYR A 162 -5.80 -10.58 -12.78
C TYR A 162 -6.74 -9.45 -12.33
N TYR A 163 -7.25 -9.49 -11.09
CA TYR A 163 -8.00 -8.35 -10.51
C TYR A 163 -7.12 -7.10 -10.41
N THR A 164 -5.84 -7.27 -10.05
CA THR A 164 -4.88 -6.14 -10.02
C THR A 164 -4.68 -5.56 -11.41
N LYS A 165 -4.51 -6.41 -12.43
CA LYS A 165 -4.34 -5.94 -13.82
C LYS A 165 -5.55 -5.20 -14.36
N GLU A 166 -6.74 -5.58 -13.90
CA GLU A 166 -8.01 -4.95 -14.24
C GLU A 166 -8.34 -3.74 -13.32
N GLY A 167 -7.48 -3.39 -12.37
CA GLY A 167 -7.68 -2.27 -11.43
C GLY A 167 -8.81 -2.47 -10.42
N ARG A 168 -9.23 -3.71 -10.16
CA ARG A 168 -10.40 -4.03 -9.32
C ARG A 168 -10.12 -4.94 -8.12
N LEU A 169 -8.86 -5.17 -7.76
CA LEU A 169 -8.52 -6.07 -6.64
C LEU A 169 -9.24 -5.66 -5.35
N LEU A 170 -9.08 -4.43 -4.92
CA LEU A 170 -9.69 -3.95 -3.66
C LEU A 170 -11.22 -3.86 -3.74
N PRO A 171 -11.84 -3.33 -4.80
CA PRO A 171 -13.31 -3.37 -4.95
C PRO A 171 -13.90 -4.79 -4.94
N GLU A 172 -13.23 -5.78 -5.52
CA GLU A 172 -13.69 -7.16 -5.46
C GLU A 172 -13.47 -7.79 -4.09
N LEU A 173 -12.33 -7.51 -3.44
CA LEU A 173 -12.07 -7.93 -2.07
C LEU A 173 -13.16 -7.39 -1.13
N GLU A 174 -13.48 -6.10 -1.22
CA GLU A 174 -14.54 -5.47 -0.43
C GLU A 174 -15.88 -6.20 -0.59
N LYS A 175 -16.32 -6.43 -1.82
CA LYS A 175 -17.57 -7.17 -2.10
C LYS A 175 -17.55 -8.58 -1.52
N LEU A 176 -16.43 -9.31 -1.66
CA LEU A 176 -16.30 -10.66 -1.14
C LEU A 176 -16.37 -10.68 0.40
N LEU A 177 -15.72 -9.74 1.06
CA LEU A 177 -15.75 -9.60 2.51
C LEU A 177 -17.17 -9.28 3.01
N GLN A 178 -17.83 -8.28 2.43
CA GLN A 178 -19.21 -7.91 2.74
C GLN A 178 -20.19 -9.07 2.52
N ALA A 179 -20.07 -9.78 1.42
CA ALA A 179 -20.90 -10.96 1.10
C ALA A 179 -20.71 -12.09 2.11
N ASN A 180 -19.58 -12.14 2.81
CA ASN A 180 -19.29 -13.09 3.88
C ASN A 180 -19.57 -12.55 5.29
N GLY A 181 -20.22 -11.39 5.40
CA GLY A 181 -20.67 -10.81 6.66
C GLY A 181 -19.58 -10.06 7.43
N VAL A 182 -18.47 -9.71 6.78
CA VAL A 182 -17.41 -8.89 7.39
C VAL A 182 -17.90 -7.45 7.50
N VAL A 183 -17.83 -6.90 8.70
CA VAL A 183 -18.19 -5.51 9.01
C VAL A 183 -16.92 -4.67 9.02
N PHE A 184 -16.95 -3.55 8.34
CA PHE A 184 -15.83 -2.61 8.31
C PHE A 184 -15.96 -1.60 9.43
N THR A 185 -14.94 -1.48 10.24
CA THR A 185 -14.75 -0.46 11.27
C THR A 185 -13.44 0.26 11.01
N PRO A 186 -13.42 1.21 10.04
CA PRO A 186 -12.19 1.88 9.65
C PRO A 186 -11.50 2.47 10.88
N HIS A 187 -10.20 2.24 10.98
CA HIS A 187 -9.39 2.93 11.99
C HIS A 187 -9.45 4.43 11.74
N ASP A 188 -9.41 5.20 12.81
CA ASP A 188 -9.14 6.62 12.72
C ASP A 188 -7.75 6.82 12.09
N PHE A 189 -7.61 7.87 11.28
CA PHE A 189 -6.32 8.21 10.66
C PHE A 189 -5.23 8.44 11.69
N THR A 190 -5.58 8.93 12.86
CA THR A 190 -4.69 9.06 14.01
C THR A 190 -4.03 7.72 14.34
N ASP A 191 -4.82 6.65 14.47
CA ASP A 191 -4.31 5.32 14.81
C ASP A 191 -3.41 4.76 13.71
N ILE A 192 -3.78 4.98 12.44
CA ILE A 192 -2.98 4.57 11.28
C ILE A 192 -1.65 5.32 11.29
N PHE A 193 -1.70 6.64 11.46
CA PHE A 193 -0.53 7.49 11.51
C PHE A 193 0.41 7.10 12.67
N GLU A 194 -0.11 6.93 13.87
CA GLU A 194 0.67 6.50 15.03
C GLU A 194 1.33 5.14 14.78
N THR A 195 0.62 4.21 14.15
CA THR A 195 1.16 2.90 13.79
C THR A 195 2.30 3.01 12.79
N ILE A 196 2.17 3.88 11.78
CA ILE A 196 3.22 4.13 10.78
C ILE A 196 4.41 4.88 11.41
N TYR A 197 4.13 5.87 12.26
CA TYR A 197 5.13 6.74 12.88
C TYR A 197 5.90 6.03 14.00
N ALA A 198 5.23 5.25 14.86
CA ALA A 198 5.88 4.49 15.94
C ALA A 198 6.91 3.51 15.40
N LYS A 199 6.76 3.06 14.17
CA LYS A 199 7.75 2.26 13.44
C LYS A 199 8.81 3.15 12.79
N LYS A 200 9.53 3.98 13.59
CA LYS A 200 10.58 4.95 13.19
C LYS A 200 11.61 4.48 12.16
N SER A 201 11.59 3.22 11.78
CA SER A 201 12.40 2.62 10.71
C SER A 201 11.75 2.71 9.33
N ASN A 202 10.62 3.40 9.19
CA ASN A 202 9.95 3.47 7.90
C ASN A 202 10.67 4.46 6.98
N LYS A 203 11.57 3.91 6.18
CA LYS A 203 12.34 4.64 5.17
C LYS A 203 11.44 5.50 4.27
N TYR A 204 10.25 4.98 3.91
CA TYR A 204 9.32 5.67 3.01
C TYR A 204 8.80 6.97 3.60
N PHE A 205 8.46 7.00 4.88
CA PHE A 205 8.01 8.21 5.55
C PHE A 205 9.11 9.29 5.56
N SER A 206 10.34 8.90 5.91
CA SER A 206 11.48 9.82 5.89
C SER A 206 11.79 10.36 4.49
N GLU A 207 11.70 9.51 3.47
CA GLU A 207 11.91 9.93 2.08
C GLU A 207 10.76 10.82 1.58
N PHE A 208 9.52 10.55 2.00
CA PHE A 208 8.36 11.39 1.70
C PHE A 208 8.51 12.80 2.31
N ILE A 209 8.89 12.90 3.58
CA ILE A 209 9.18 14.22 4.23
C ILE A 209 10.24 14.97 3.42
N LYS A 210 11.35 14.32 3.06
CA LYS A 210 12.41 14.93 2.24
C LYS A 210 11.88 15.42 0.90
N LEU A 211 11.04 14.62 0.24
CA LEU A 211 10.43 14.99 -1.04
C LEU A 211 9.58 16.24 -0.90
N CYS A 212 8.70 16.31 0.10
CA CYS A 212 7.86 17.47 0.37
C CYS A 212 8.70 18.71 0.70
N CYS A 213 9.70 18.59 1.57
CA CYS A 213 10.59 19.69 1.90
C CYS A 213 11.34 20.22 0.67
N THR A 214 11.86 19.32 -0.15
CA THR A 214 12.56 19.68 -1.40
C THR A 214 11.62 20.37 -2.38
N PHE A 215 10.42 19.82 -2.57
CA PHE A 215 9.42 20.40 -3.45
C PHE A 215 9.01 21.81 -3.01
N ILE A 216 8.66 22.00 -1.73
CA ILE A 216 8.24 23.30 -1.19
C ILE A 216 9.39 24.31 -1.29
N THR A 217 10.62 23.88 -1.00
CA THR A 217 11.80 24.76 -1.16
C THR A 217 11.95 25.20 -2.61
N LEU A 218 11.87 24.30 -3.57
CA LEU A 218 11.95 24.64 -5.00
C LEU A 218 10.78 25.51 -5.45
N PHE A 219 9.56 25.21 -4.98
CA PHE A 219 8.37 25.97 -5.28
C PHE A 219 8.52 27.44 -4.85
N LYS A 220 8.94 27.65 -3.61
CA LYS A 220 9.20 28.99 -3.05
C LYS A 220 10.39 29.68 -3.73
N SER A 221 11.51 28.98 -3.95
CA SER A 221 12.70 29.56 -4.59
C SER A 221 12.45 30.01 -6.03
N ASN A 222 11.49 29.41 -6.73
CA ASN A 222 11.06 29.85 -8.06
C ASN A 222 9.95 30.93 -8.00
N ASN A 223 9.63 31.45 -6.81
CA ASN A 223 8.57 32.40 -6.59
C ASN A 223 7.21 31.99 -7.17
N PHE A 224 6.94 30.68 -7.16
CA PHE A 224 5.67 30.13 -7.61
C PHE A 224 4.54 30.54 -6.66
N LYS A 225 3.34 30.75 -7.22
CA LYS A 225 2.13 31.12 -6.47
C LYS A 225 1.18 29.93 -6.39
N PRO A 226 0.22 29.90 -5.48
CA PRO A 226 -0.70 28.79 -5.30
C PRO A 226 -1.39 28.31 -6.61
N GLU A 227 -1.60 29.20 -7.58
CA GLU A 227 -2.24 28.89 -8.85
C GLU A 227 -1.42 27.88 -9.70
N GLN A 228 -0.09 27.82 -9.45
CA GLN A 228 0.77 26.86 -10.14
C GLN A 228 0.49 25.40 -9.77
N PHE A 229 -0.10 25.12 -8.60
CA PHE A 229 -0.52 23.77 -8.26
C PHE A 229 -1.53 23.22 -9.27
N GLU A 230 -2.53 24.01 -9.65
CA GLU A 230 -3.52 23.61 -10.67
C GLU A 230 -2.89 23.45 -12.06
N GLN A 231 -1.89 24.26 -12.39
CA GLN A 231 -1.16 24.11 -13.65
C GLN A 231 -0.33 22.82 -13.66
N MET A 232 0.31 22.47 -12.53
CA MET A 232 1.08 21.22 -12.39
C MET A 232 0.16 20.00 -12.48
N LYS A 233 -1.04 20.04 -11.89
CA LYS A 233 -2.03 18.97 -12.03
C LYS A 233 -2.46 18.78 -13.49
N LYS A 234 -2.76 19.87 -14.21
CA LYS A 234 -3.08 19.82 -15.63
C LYS A 234 -1.92 19.28 -16.50
N GLN A 235 -0.68 19.57 -16.12
CA GLN A 235 0.47 18.99 -16.81
C GLN A 235 0.56 17.48 -16.56
N SER A 236 0.18 17.04 -15.37
CA SER A 236 0.15 15.61 -15.01
C SER A 236 -0.90 14.81 -15.79
N GLU A 237 -1.97 15.47 -16.32
CA GLU A 237 -2.94 14.82 -17.22
C GLU A 237 -2.31 14.28 -18.51
N LYS A 238 -1.15 14.79 -18.90
CA LYS A 238 -0.41 14.32 -20.08
C LYS A 238 0.35 13.01 -19.84
N LEU A 239 0.40 12.54 -18.61
CA LEU A 239 1.01 11.26 -18.30
C LEU A 239 0.12 10.13 -18.80
N GLU A 240 0.67 9.26 -19.61
CA GLU A 240 -0.07 8.10 -20.16
C GLU A 240 -0.44 7.07 -19.07
N ASN A 241 0.25 7.12 -17.93
CA ASN A 241 0.03 6.22 -16.81
C ASN A 241 -0.91 6.87 -15.78
N ASN A 242 -2.12 6.32 -15.66
CA ASN A 242 -3.13 6.78 -14.71
C ASN A 242 -2.65 6.76 -13.25
N PHE A 243 -1.82 5.79 -12.89
CA PHE A 243 -1.20 5.69 -11.57
C PHE A 243 -0.31 6.91 -11.27
N LEU A 244 0.59 7.28 -12.21
CA LEU A 244 1.46 8.45 -12.04
C LEU A 244 0.67 9.74 -11.99
N TYR A 245 -0.42 9.83 -12.74
CA TYR A 245 -1.32 10.96 -12.68
C TYR A 245 -1.97 11.12 -11.30
N GLN A 246 -2.58 10.06 -10.78
CA GLN A 246 -3.23 10.07 -9.45
C GLN A 246 -2.21 10.39 -8.34
N ARG A 247 -1.07 9.73 -8.36
CA ARG A 247 0.03 9.97 -7.42
C ARG A 247 0.45 11.45 -7.40
N ASN A 248 0.64 12.04 -8.57
CA ASN A 248 1.03 13.44 -8.66
C ASN A 248 -0.05 14.38 -8.14
N CYS A 249 -1.33 14.10 -8.43
CA CYS A 249 -2.44 14.91 -7.92
C CYS A 249 -2.50 14.88 -6.40
N ILE A 250 -2.44 13.70 -5.79
CA ILE A 250 -2.46 13.54 -4.32
C ILE A 250 -1.25 14.24 -3.69
N PHE A 251 -0.05 14.03 -4.24
CA PHE A 251 1.16 14.71 -3.74
C PHE A 251 1.03 16.24 -3.80
N LEU A 252 0.52 16.80 -4.89
CA LEU A 252 0.35 18.24 -5.05
C LEU A 252 -0.71 18.80 -4.08
N ASP A 253 -1.76 18.04 -3.78
CA ASP A 253 -2.77 18.44 -2.78
C ASP A 253 -2.15 18.53 -1.37
N ILE A 254 -1.43 17.49 -0.96
CA ILE A 254 -0.71 17.46 0.31
C ILE A 254 0.30 18.63 0.40
N ALA A 255 1.13 18.80 -0.64
CA ALA A 255 2.14 19.87 -0.67
C ALA A 255 1.51 21.27 -0.59
N ARG A 256 0.34 21.46 -1.23
CA ARG A 256 -0.41 22.73 -1.17
C ARG A 256 -0.90 23.05 0.25
N ILE A 257 -1.48 22.06 0.93
CA ILE A 257 -1.97 22.22 2.31
C ILE A 257 -0.80 22.57 3.23
N ILE A 258 0.29 21.82 3.18
CA ILE A 258 1.47 22.04 4.01
C ILE A 258 2.09 23.42 3.75
N LEU A 259 2.20 23.83 2.49
CA LEU A 259 2.70 25.16 2.14
C LEU A 259 1.81 26.27 2.73
N SER A 260 0.49 26.11 2.63
CA SER A 260 -0.49 27.05 3.17
C SER A 260 -0.33 27.23 4.69
N GLU A 261 -0.29 26.11 5.41
CA GLU A 261 -0.14 26.11 6.86
C GLU A 261 1.25 26.61 7.29
N TYR A 262 2.30 26.26 6.55
CA TYR A 262 3.63 26.79 6.80
C TYR A 262 3.71 28.32 6.62
N GLN A 263 3.08 28.84 5.58
CA GLN A 263 3.01 30.30 5.36
C GLN A 263 2.23 31.01 6.47
N LYS A 264 1.13 30.41 6.93
CA LYS A 264 0.37 30.91 8.07
C LYS A 264 1.22 30.91 9.33
N TYR A 265 1.93 29.82 9.63
CA TYR A 265 2.86 29.74 10.76
C TYR A 265 3.93 30.83 10.71
N LEU A 266 4.54 31.08 9.56
CA LEU A 266 5.53 32.14 9.40
C LEU A 266 4.91 33.53 9.69
N THR A 267 3.71 33.78 9.19
CA THR A 267 2.98 35.04 9.39
C THR A 267 2.64 35.24 10.86
N ASP A 268 2.08 34.22 11.51
CA ASP A 268 1.68 34.30 12.93
C ASP A 268 2.87 34.54 13.86
N ASN A 269 4.02 33.95 13.52
CA ASN A 269 5.26 34.10 14.27
C ASN A 269 6.11 35.30 13.82
N LYS A 270 5.61 36.13 12.88
CA LYS A 270 6.34 37.25 12.29
C LYS A 270 7.75 36.87 11.81
N SER A 271 7.84 35.69 11.21
CA SER A 271 9.08 35.10 10.72
C SER A 271 9.06 35.04 9.20
N VAL A 272 10.23 35.00 8.59
CA VAL A 272 10.43 34.77 7.16
C VAL A 272 11.45 33.68 6.98
N ASP A 273 11.30 32.87 5.97
CA ASP A 273 12.34 31.91 5.61
C ASP A 273 13.29 32.46 4.55
N PHE A 274 14.33 31.68 4.26
CA PHE A 274 15.38 32.14 3.34
C PHE A 274 14.87 32.37 1.90
N SER A 275 13.88 31.61 1.47
CA SER A 275 13.29 31.77 0.13
C SER A 275 12.46 33.05 0.05
N ASP A 276 11.72 33.41 1.12
CA ASP A 276 10.98 34.65 1.19
C ASP A 276 11.95 35.85 1.18
N MET A 277 13.04 35.77 1.96
CA MET A 277 14.06 36.84 1.99
C MET A 277 14.67 37.12 0.62
N ILE A 278 14.87 36.09 -0.20
CA ILE A 278 15.40 36.25 -1.55
C ILE A 278 14.34 36.80 -2.51
N ASN A 279 13.10 36.36 -2.38
CA ASN A 279 12.03 36.77 -3.28
C ASN A 279 11.53 38.19 -3.03
N ASP A 280 11.70 38.72 -1.80
CA ASP A 280 11.29 40.04 -1.40
C ASP A 280 12.42 41.10 -1.56
N ALA A 281 13.64 40.67 -1.92
CA ALA A 281 14.80 41.55 -2.16
C ALA A 281 14.86 42.04 -3.59
#